data_abb5b5b10a4a2de6a020494edc244a30
#
_entry.id   abb5b5b10a4a2de6a020494edc244a30
#
_cell.length_a   1.000
_cell.length_b   1.000
_cell.length_c   1.000
_cell.angle_alpha   90.00
_cell.angle_beta   90.00
_cell.angle_gamma   90.00
#
_symmetry.space_group_name_H-M   'P 1'
#
loop_
_entity.id
_entity.type
_entity.pdbx_description
1 polymer ?
#
loop_
_entity_poly.entity_id
_entity_poly.type
_entity_poly.pdbx_seq_one_letter_code
_entity_poly.pdbx_strand_id
1 'polypeptide(L)'
;MSCMPEVLILDEPVDGLDPVMRRQVWSLLLGDVEERGLTVLVSSHNLRELEDVCDHVGIMNKGKVLLERSLSDLQDNTVKLQVAYETAEEPRLPAELQILHRSVLGRVYTYILRGNREEICRRMRELTHPILLEAIPLTLEEIFIYEMGGADYAVRDIIL
;
A
#
# COMPACT_ATOMS: atom_id res chain seq x y z
N MET A 1 -11.43 -21.17 19.64
CA MET A 1 -11.85 -22.03 18.50
C MET A 1 -11.80 -23.48 18.93
N SER A 2 -12.90 -24.20 18.82
CA SER A 2 -13.04 -25.56 19.41
C SER A 2 -12.26 -26.66 18.66
N CYS A 3 -11.88 -26.44 17.40
CA CYS A 3 -11.21 -27.47 16.58
C CYS A 3 -9.69 -27.28 16.45
N MET A 4 -9.11 -26.21 17.00
CA MET A 4 -7.68 -25.87 16.95
C MET A 4 -7.03 -26.17 15.57
N PRO A 5 -7.50 -25.57 14.46
CA PRO A 5 -6.97 -25.83 13.13
C PRO A 5 -5.54 -25.29 13.00
N GLU A 6 -4.75 -25.86 12.09
CA GLU A 6 -3.44 -25.34 11.66
C GLU A 6 -3.60 -24.24 10.59
N VAL A 7 -4.66 -24.34 9.78
CA VAL A 7 -5.00 -23.38 8.73
C VAL A 7 -6.45 -22.97 8.89
N LEU A 8 -6.71 -21.67 8.85
CA LEU A 8 -8.03 -21.07 8.96
C LEU A 8 -8.29 -20.22 7.72
N ILE A 9 -9.42 -20.51 7.03
CA ILE A 9 -9.84 -19.73 5.85
C ILE A 9 -11.10 -18.99 6.22
N LEU A 10 -11.13 -17.68 6.05
CA LEU A 10 -12.21 -16.78 6.41
C LEU A 10 -12.60 -15.92 5.22
N ASP A 11 -13.86 -15.88 4.92
CA ASP A 11 -14.44 -15.04 3.87
C ASP A 11 -15.15 -13.85 4.51
N GLU A 12 -14.64 -12.63 4.27
CA GLU A 12 -15.16 -11.36 4.79
C GLU A 12 -15.48 -11.39 6.31
N PRO A 13 -14.56 -11.87 7.19
CA PRO A 13 -14.90 -12.24 8.57
C PRO A 13 -15.32 -11.07 9.46
N VAL A 14 -15.00 -9.84 9.07
CA VAL A 14 -15.27 -8.62 9.85
C VAL A 14 -16.26 -7.69 9.16
N ASP A 15 -16.80 -8.09 8.02
CA ASP A 15 -17.78 -7.28 7.31
C ASP A 15 -19.04 -7.07 8.15
N GLY A 16 -19.58 -5.85 8.11
CA GLY A 16 -20.76 -5.46 8.90
C GLY A 16 -20.56 -5.35 10.41
N LEU A 17 -19.36 -5.61 10.93
CA LEU A 17 -19.04 -5.40 12.35
C LEU A 17 -18.71 -3.94 12.67
N ASP A 18 -19.08 -3.50 13.89
CA ASP A 18 -18.62 -2.22 14.40
C ASP A 18 -17.10 -2.21 14.65
N PRO A 19 -16.46 -1.02 14.72
CA PRO A 19 -15.00 -0.92 14.84
C PRO A 19 -14.41 -1.61 16.08
N VAL A 20 -15.16 -1.70 17.17
CA VAL A 20 -14.69 -2.33 18.42
C VAL A 20 -14.66 -3.85 18.26
N MET A 21 -15.76 -4.43 17.76
CA MET A 21 -15.86 -5.86 17.51
C MET A 21 -14.84 -6.32 16.46
N ARG A 22 -14.63 -5.54 15.43
CA ARG A 22 -13.65 -5.80 14.37
C ARG A 22 -12.23 -5.92 14.95
N ARG A 23 -11.81 -4.96 15.78
CA ARG A 23 -10.51 -5.03 16.48
C ARG A 23 -10.38 -6.26 17.38
N GLN A 24 -11.46 -6.66 18.05
CA GLN A 24 -11.44 -7.86 18.89
C GLN A 24 -11.24 -9.13 18.06
N VAL A 25 -11.90 -9.26 16.91
CA VAL A 25 -11.72 -10.40 16.01
C VAL A 25 -10.27 -10.47 15.52
N TRP A 26 -9.71 -9.36 15.04
CA TRP A 26 -8.30 -9.31 14.60
C TRP A 26 -7.33 -9.65 15.73
N SER A 27 -7.53 -9.11 16.94
CA SER A 27 -6.69 -9.40 18.09
C SER A 27 -6.70 -10.88 18.47
N LEU A 28 -7.85 -11.55 18.40
CA LEU A 28 -7.97 -12.98 18.65
C LEU A 28 -7.25 -13.81 17.59
N LEU A 29 -7.39 -13.45 16.31
CA LEU A 29 -6.72 -14.15 15.21
C LEU A 29 -5.20 -14.01 15.29
N LEU A 30 -4.71 -12.79 15.50
CA LEU A 30 -3.27 -12.52 15.64
C LEU A 30 -2.68 -13.21 16.86
N GLY A 31 -3.40 -13.26 18.00
CA GLY A 31 -2.99 -14.02 19.17
C GLY A 31 -2.83 -15.52 18.86
N ASP A 32 -3.76 -16.13 18.14
CA ASP A 32 -3.66 -17.54 17.73
C ASP A 32 -2.51 -17.78 16.72
N VAL A 33 -2.21 -16.79 15.84
CA VAL A 33 -1.05 -16.85 14.93
C VAL A 33 0.25 -16.85 15.74
N GLU A 34 0.39 -15.93 16.69
CA GLU A 34 1.62 -15.81 17.52
C GLU A 34 1.83 -17.00 18.45
N GLU A 35 0.77 -17.43 19.15
CA GLU A 35 0.89 -18.46 20.18
C GLU A 35 0.98 -19.87 19.62
N ARG A 36 0.33 -20.15 18.49
CA ARG A 36 0.16 -21.51 17.98
C ARG A 36 0.69 -21.72 16.57
N GLY A 37 1.19 -20.67 15.90
CA GLY A 37 1.62 -20.76 14.53
C GLY A 37 0.45 -21.00 13.55
N LEU A 38 -0.76 -20.51 13.87
CA LEU A 38 -1.92 -20.61 12.99
C LEU A 38 -1.66 -19.87 11.69
N THR A 39 -1.93 -20.50 10.55
CA THR A 39 -1.97 -19.82 9.26
C THR A 39 -3.39 -19.35 8.96
N VAL A 40 -3.56 -18.06 8.72
CA VAL A 40 -4.88 -17.48 8.43
C VAL A 40 -4.91 -16.92 7.01
N LEU A 41 -5.87 -17.38 6.20
CA LEU A 41 -6.20 -16.83 4.90
C LEU A 41 -7.52 -16.08 4.99
N VAL A 42 -7.50 -14.80 4.70
CA VAL A 42 -8.67 -13.92 4.80
C VAL A 42 -8.98 -13.29 3.46
N SER A 43 -10.24 -13.33 3.02
CA SER A 43 -10.72 -12.45 1.96
C SER A 43 -11.29 -11.17 2.56
N SER A 44 -11.03 -10.04 1.92
CA SER A 44 -11.67 -8.76 2.23
C SER A 44 -11.64 -7.84 1.01
N HIS A 45 -12.64 -6.99 0.89
CA HIS A 45 -12.65 -5.87 -0.04
C HIS A 45 -12.16 -4.56 0.60
N ASN A 46 -11.92 -4.55 1.93
CA ASN A 46 -11.41 -3.40 2.66
C ASN A 46 -9.90 -3.50 2.86
N LEU A 47 -9.12 -2.93 1.94
CA LEU A 47 -7.67 -2.99 1.94
C LEU A 47 -7.03 -2.35 3.17
N ARG A 48 -7.66 -1.31 3.75
CA ARG A 48 -7.14 -0.63 4.95
C ARG A 48 -7.11 -1.53 6.17
N GLU A 49 -8.08 -2.43 6.28
CA GLU A 49 -8.13 -3.37 7.40
C GLU A 49 -7.07 -4.45 7.31
N LEU A 50 -6.74 -4.85 6.08
CA LEU A 50 -5.72 -5.86 5.83
C LEU A 50 -4.30 -5.33 6.03
N GLU A 51 -4.07 -4.05 5.81
CA GLU A 51 -2.75 -3.43 5.90
C GLU A 51 -2.08 -3.62 7.27
N ASP A 52 -2.87 -3.59 8.35
CA ASP A 52 -2.39 -3.72 9.73
C ASP A 52 -2.27 -5.16 10.22
N VAL A 53 -2.83 -6.14 9.49
CA VAL A 53 -2.97 -7.52 9.98
C VAL A 53 -2.37 -8.58 9.07
N CYS A 54 -2.05 -8.24 7.82
CA CYS A 54 -1.51 -9.18 6.83
C CYS A 54 -0.02 -8.95 6.59
N ASP A 55 0.72 -10.02 6.40
CA ASP A 55 2.12 -10.03 5.95
C ASP A 55 2.24 -10.31 4.44
N HIS A 56 1.24 -10.98 3.85
CA HIS A 56 1.16 -11.30 2.43
C HIS A 56 -0.19 -10.92 1.87
N VAL A 57 -0.20 -10.48 0.63
CA VAL A 57 -1.43 -10.12 -0.09
C VAL A 57 -1.49 -10.79 -1.45
N GLY A 58 -2.68 -11.29 -1.78
CA GLY A 58 -3.03 -11.81 -3.07
C GLY A 58 -4.19 -10.99 -3.67
N ILE A 59 -4.01 -10.50 -4.89
CA ILE A 59 -5.06 -9.78 -5.60
C ILE A 59 -5.67 -10.70 -6.64
N MET A 60 -6.99 -10.87 -6.56
CA MET A 60 -7.75 -11.70 -7.49
C MET A 60 -8.69 -10.85 -8.34
N ASN A 61 -8.75 -11.16 -9.64
CA ASN A 61 -9.73 -10.59 -10.55
C ASN A 61 -10.20 -11.64 -11.55
N LYS A 62 -11.52 -11.76 -11.73
CA LYS A 62 -12.16 -12.71 -12.65
C LYS A 62 -11.63 -14.14 -12.51
N GLY A 63 -11.43 -14.59 -11.27
CA GLY A 63 -10.97 -15.94 -10.95
C GLY A 63 -9.48 -16.20 -11.20
N LYS A 64 -8.68 -15.16 -11.43
CA LYS A 64 -7.22 -15.25 -11.60
C LYS A 64 -6.51 -14.46 -10.52
N VAL A 65 -5.43 -15.01 -10.00
CA VAL A 65 -4.50 -14.27 -9.15
C VAL A 65 -3.67 -13.37 -10.06
N LEU A 66 -3.77 -12.07 -9.85
CA LEU A 66 -3.04 -11.05 -10.60
C LEU A 66 -1.72 -10.66 -9.94
N LEU A 67 -1.69 -10.70 -8.63
CA LEU A 67 -0.55 -10.37 -7.80
C LEU A 67 -0.57 -11.26 -6.57
N GLU A 68 0.61 -11.75 -6.16
CA GLU A 68 0.84 -12.43 -4.89
C GLU A 68 2.23 -12.04 -4.40
N ARG A 69 2.31 -11.30 -3.30
CA ARG A 69 3.58 -10.82 -2.73
C ARG A 69 3.47 -10.54 -1.24
N SER A 70 4.62 -10.47 -0.57
CA SER A 70 4.70 -9.92 0.77
C SER A 70 4.37 -8.41 0.75
N LEU A 71 3.77 -7.90 1.81
CA LEU A 71 3.45 -6.48 1.93
C LEU A 71 4.74 -5.64 1.94
N SER A 72 5.80 -6.13 2.58
CA SER A 72 7.12 -5.49 2.58
C SER A 72 7.71 -5.35 1.17
N ASP A 73 7.67 -6.40 0.34
CA ASP A 73 8.17 -6.33 -1.03
C ASP A 73 7.42 -5.31 -1.89
N LEU A 74 6.10 -5.18 -1.66
CA LEU A 74 5.28 -4.19 -2.34
C LEU A 74 5.64 -2.76 -1.93
N GLN A 75 5.90 -2.54 -0.64
CA GLN A 75 6.28 -1.24 -0.10
C GLN A 75 7.72 -0.83 -0.47
N ASP A 76 8.63 -1.80 -0.63
CA ASP A 76 10.04 -1.54 -0.95
C ASP A 76 10.26 -1.13 -2.42
N ASN A 77 9.38 -1.53 -3.32
CA ASN A 77 9.51 -1.28 -4.76
C ASN A 77 8.77 -0.02 -5.24
N THR A 78 8.05 0.65 -4.36
CA THR A 78 7.29 1.87 -4.71
C THR A 78 7.43 2.89 -3.59
N VAL A 79 7.75 4.13 -3.95
CA VAL A 79 8.04 5.20 -3.00
C VAL A 79 7.08 6.36 -3.23
N LYS A 80 6.40 6.79 -2.16
CA LYS A 80 5.63 8.02 -2.12
C LYS A 80 6.47 9.12 -1.50
N LEU A 81 6.74 10.17 -2.26
CA LEU A 81 7.49 11.34 -1.79
C LEU A 81 6.58 12.55 -1.72
N GLN A 82 6.64 13.25 -0.60
CA GLN A 82 6.18 14.63 -0.51
C GLN A 82 7.37 15.56 -0.59
N VAL A 83 7.31 16.49 -1.55
CA VAL A 83 8.42 17.38 -1.88
C VAL A 83 7.91 18.80 -1.96
N ALA A 84 8.56 19.73 -1.27
CA ALA A 84 8.28 21.16 -1.39
C ALA A 84 9.49 21.89 -1.95
N TYR A 85 9.23 22.87 -2.82
CA TYR A 85 10.26 23.69 -3.43
C TYR A 85 10.13 25.16 -3.01
N GLU A 86 11.22 25.91 -3.04
CA GLU A 86 11.25 27.32 -2.70
C GLU A 86 10.41 28.16 -3.68
N THR A 87 10.48 27.79 -4.95
CA THR A 87 9.68 28.41 -6.02
C THR A 87 8.40 27.62 -6.29
N ALA A 88 7.38 28.31 -6.83
CA ALA A 88 6.15 27.64 -7.27
C ALA A 88 6.33 26.85 -8.57
N GLU A 89 7.49 27.02 -9.24
CA GLU A 89 7.80 26.27 -10.45
C GLU A 89 8.39 24.90 -10.08
N GLU A 90 7.82 23.88 -10.66
CA GLU A 90 8.32 22.52 -10.51
C GLU A 90 9.65 22.36 -11.24
N PRO A 91 10.69 21.86 -10.57
CA PRO A 91 11.94 21.54 -11.25
C PRO A 91 11.73 20.40 -12.26
N ARG A 92 12.52 20.39 -13.31
CA ARG A 92 12.51 19.27 -14.26
C ARG A 92 13.01 18.02 -13.54
N LEU A 93 12.12 17.06 -13.43
CA LEU A 93 12.49 15.76 -12.86
C LEU A 93 13.36 14.98 -13.86
N PRO A 94 14.29 14.16 -13.36
CA PRO A 94 15.09 13.27 -14.21
C PRO A 94 14.21 12.33 -14.99
N ALA A 95 14.45 12.21 -16.29
CA ALA A 95 13.70 11.32 -17.17
C ALA A 95 13.83 9.82 -16.80
N GLU A 96 14.83 9.49 -15.97
CA GLU A 96 15.13 8.15 -15.50
C GLU A 96 14.22 7.71 -14.35
N LEU A 97 13.53 8.66 -13.70
CA LEU A 97 12.60 8.34 -12.62
C LEU A 97 11.27 7.88 -13.20
N GLN A 98 10.90 6.65 -12.90
CA GLN A 98 9.61 6.10 -13.31
C GLN A 98 8.51 6.65 -12.39
N ILE A 99 7.86 7.73 -12.83
CA ILE A 99 6.76 8.36 -12.10
C ILE A 99 5.48 7.61 -12.43
N LEU A 100 4.86 7.03 -11.42
CA LEU A 100 3.56 6.34 -11.51
C LEU A 100 2.40 7.32 -11.32
N HIS A 101 2.57 8.26 -10.39
CA HIS A 101 1.56 9.29 -10.11
C HIS A 101 2.23 10.60 -9.67
N ARG A 102 1.52 11.69 -9.95
CA ARG A 102 1.91 13.04 -9.51
C ARG A 102 0.67 13.83 -9.15
N SER A 103 0.72 14.48 -8.00
CA SER A 103 -0.28 15.45 -7.58
C SER A 103 0.38 16.67 -6.93
N VAL A 104 -0.35 17.77 -6.88
CA VAL A 104 0.14 19.06 -6.34
C VAL A 104 -0.92 19.67 -5.45
N LEU A 105 -0.50 20.06 -4.25
CA LEU A 105 -1.32 20.81 -3.34
C LEU A 105 -0.55 22.05 -2.85
N GLY A 106 -0.86 23.21 -3.42
CA GLY A 106 -0.11 24.45 -3.16
C GLY A 106 1.34 24.35 -3.65
N ARG A 107 2.31 24.29 -2.72
CA ARG A 107 3.73 24.15 -3.01
C ARG A 107 4.28 22.74 -2.73
N VAL A 108 3.40 21.84 -2.31
CA VAL A 108 3.76 20.47 -2.00
C VAL A 108 3.40 19.57 -3.17
N TYR A 109 4.40 18.92 -3.72
CA TYR A 109 4.26 17.93 -4.76
C TYR A 109 4.28 16.55 -4.13
N THR A 110 3.35 15.70 -4.53
CA THR A 110 3.36 14.28 -4.16
C THR A 110 3.70 13.47 -5.40
N TYR A 111 4.78 12.71 -5.32
CA TYR A 111 5.20 11.79 -6.36
C TYR A 111 5.10 10.36 -5.85
N ILE A 112 4.58 9.47 -6.69
CA ILE A 112 4.69 8.04 -6.50
C ILE A 112 5.61 7.52 -7.58
N LEU A 113 6.70 6.90 -7.17
CA LEU A 113 7.83 6.52 -8.01
C LEU A 113 8.13 5.04 -7.83
N ARG A 114 8.46 4.35 -8.91
CA ARG A 114 8.92 2.97 -8.84
C ARG A 114 10.43 2.92 -8.63
N GLY A 115 10.87 2.14 -7.66
CA GLY A 115 12.27 1.87 -7.38
C GLY A 115 12.63 1.94 -5.90
N ASN A 116 13.93 1.80 -5.62
CA ASN A 116 14.45 1.80 -4.25
C ASN A 116 14.34 3.18 -3.60
N ARG A 117 13.80 3.21 -2.38
CA ARG A 117 13.55 4.43 -1.59
C ARG A 117 14.80 5.29 -1.40
N GLU A 118 15.91 4.67 -0.99
CA GLU A 118 17.14 5.41 -0.64
C GLU A 118 17.74 6.08 -1.89
N GLU A 119 17.78 5.35 -3.00
CA GLU A 119 18.30 5.85 -4.26
C GLU A 119 17.44 6.98 -4.82
N ILE A 120 16.12 6.82 -4.81
CA ILE A 120 15.19 7.85 -5.28
C ILE A 120 15.30 9.11 -4.43
N CYS A 121 15.29 8.98 -3.09
CA CYS A 121 15.43 10.13 -2.19
C CYS A 121 16.78 10.86 -2.39
N ARG A 122 17.86 10.12 -2.58
CA ARG A 122 19.18 10.70 -2.84
C ARG A 122 19.17 11.48 -4.16
N ARG A 123 18.72 10.87 -5.25
CA ARG A 123 18.63 11.52 -6.57
C ARG A 123 17.75 12.77 -6.56
N MET A 124 16.61 12.70 -5.89
CA MET A 124 15.70 13.83 -5.77
C MET A 124 16.36 15.01 -5.03
N ARG A 125 17.08 14.76 -3.93
CA ARG A 125 17.81 15.80 -3.21
C ARG A 125 18.94 16.45 -4.06
N GLU A 126 19.70 15.62 -4.74
CA GLU A 126 20.85 16.08 -5.54
C GLU A 126 20.42 16.91 -6.77
N LEU A 127 19.31 16.55 -7.40
CA LEU A 127 18.91 17.14 -8.69
C LEU A 127 17.90 18.27 -8.56
N THR A 128 17.08 18.27 -7.52
CA THR A 128 15.98 19.25 -7.40
C THR A 128 16.13 20.20 -6.21
N HIS A 129 17.08 19.95 -5.30
CA HIS A 129 17.37 20.78 -4.13
C HIS A 129 16.10 21.22 -3.38
N PRO A 130 15.24 20.27 -2.95
CA PRO A 130 13.98 20.62 -2.30
C PRO A 130 14.20 21.18 -0.89
N ILE A 131 13.34 22.10 -0.44
CA ILE A 131 13.32 22.58 0.96
C ILE A 131 12.75 21.54 1.92
N LEU A 132 11.86 20.67 1.44
CA LEU A 132 11.33 19.52 2.17
C LEU A 132 11.27 18.31 1.23
N LEU A 133 11.77 17.18 1.70
CA LEU A 133 11.62 15.89 1.05
C LEU A 133 11.36 14.84 2.12
N GLU A 134 10.16 14.29 2.11
CA GLU A 134 9.72 13.26 3.02
C GLU A 134 9.21 12.05 2.24
N ALA A 135 9.69 10.87 2.63
CA ALA A 135 9.20 9.61 2.09
C ALA A 135 8.13 9.05 3.03
N ILE A 136 6.92 8.92 2.52
CA ILE A 136 5.75 8.43 3.23
C ILE A 136 5.49 6.99 2.78
N PRO A 137 5.16 6.06 3.69
CA PRO A 137 4.75 4.72 3.28
C PRO A 137 3.49 4.80 2.42
N LEU A 138 3.44 3.95 1.38
CA LEU A 138 2.22 3.78 0.59
C LEU A 138 1.25 2.91 1.38
N THR A 139 -0.02 3.25 1.29
CA THR A 139 -1.10 2.39 1.76
C THR A 139 -1.30 1.22 0.80
N LEU A 140 -1.83 0.11 1.29
CA LEU A 140 -2.16 -1.04 0.45
C LEU A 140 -3.14 -0.68 -0.68
N GLU A 141 -4.05 0.26 -0.41
CA GLU A 141 -4.99 0.81 -1.41
C GLU A 141 -4.26 1.56 -2.53
N GLU A 142 -3.28 2.39 -2.18
CA GLU A 142 -2.45 3.10 -3.16
C GLU A 142 -1.61 2.11 -3.98
N ILE A 143 -0.98 1.13 -3.33
CA ILE A 143 -0.23 0.08 -4.02
C ILE A 143 -1.13 -0.65 -5.02
N PHE A 144 -2.33 -1.03 -4.60
CA PHE A 144 -3.32 -1.68 -5.47
C PHE A 144 -3.61 -0.82 -6.72
N ILE A 145 -3.91 0.47 -6.53
CA ILE A 145 -4.21 1.40 -7.64
C ILE A 145 -3.04 1.49 -8.62
N TYR A 146 -1.80 1.61 -8.13
CA TYR A 146 -0.64 1.85 -8.98
C TYR A 146 -0.03 0.59 -9.59
N GLU A 147 -0.12 -0.55 -8.93
CA GLU A 147 0.29 -1.83 -9.52
C GLU A 147 -0.74 -2.34 -10.54
N MET A 148 -2.04 -2.11 -10.28
CA MET A 148 -3.12 -2.58 -11.14
C MET A 148 -3.55 -1.57 -12.20
N GLY A 149 -3.24 -0.28 -12.03
CA GLY A 149 -3.65 0.81 -12.93
C GLY A 149 -3.04 0.74 -14.34
N GLY A 150 -2.07 -0.16 -14.58
CA GLY A 150 -1.57 -0.51 -15.92
C GLY A 150 -2.44 -1.54 -16.66
N ALA A 151 -3.41 -2.17 -15.99
CA ALA A 151 -4.26 -3.20 -16.57
C ALA A 151 -5.76 -2.84 -16.38
N ASP A 152 -6.29 -2.01 -17.27
CA ASP A 152 -7.74 -1.76 -17.47
C ASP A 152 -8.59 -1.21 -16.31
N TYR A 153 -8.02 -0.78 -15.20
CA TYR A 153 -8.75 0.01 -14.21
C TYR A 153 -8.54 1.51 -14.46
N ALA A 154 -9.51 2.13 -15.11
CA ALA A 154 -9.57 3.58 -15.21
C ALA A 154 -9.71 4.17 -13.79
N VAL A 155 -8.64 4.78 -13.30
CA VAL A 155 -8.52 5.48 -11.99
C VAL A 155 -9.53 6.66 -11.85
N ARG A 156 -10.54 6.74 -12.73
CA ARG A 156 -11.48 7.86 -12.79
C ARG A 156 -12.56 7.86 -11.71
N ASP A 157 -12.79 6.76 -11.01
CA ASP A 157 -13.95 6.63 -10.12
C ASP A 157 -13.61 6.47 -8.62
N ILE A 158 -12.34 6.59 -8.21
CA ILE A 158 -11.94 6.38 -6.80
C ILE A 158 -11.45 7.66 -6.09
N ILE A 159 -11.38 8.79 -6.81
CA ILE A 159 -11.03 10.07 -6.19
C ILE A 159 -12.28 10.97 -6.20
N LEU A 160 -13.14 10.79 -5.23
CA LEU A 160 -14.09 11.77 -4.71
C LEU A 160 -13.97 11.80 -3.20
#